data_ecd37bcfc5358178824e7b1c0f74f489
#
_entry.id   ecd37bcfc5358178824e7b1c0f74f489
#
_cell.length_a   1.000
_cell.length_b   1.000
_cell.length_c   1.000
_cell.angle_alpha   90.00
_cell.angle_beta   90.00
_cell.angle_gamma   90.00
#
_symmetry.space_group_name_H-M   'P 1'
#
loop_
_entity.id
_entity.type
_entity.pdbx_description
1 polymer ?
#
loop_
_entity_poly.entity_id
_entity_poly.type
_entity_poly.pdbx_seq_one_letter_code
_entity_poly.pdbx_strand_id
1 'polypeptide(L)'
;MEEKNILEMRQILKIFPGVKALDNVDFNVRYGEVHCLIGANGAGKSTLMKILSGAYEKDAGEIYFDGKVLKSHGTQKRRDEGIAVIYQELSLFNELTVGENVYVNNYPRNSLGGVDWKKVYEQTQRLADELNVKIDAKARVSSLNVGQRQLTEIMKALACNAKLIVMDEPSSTLSQSEFEILVKVIGDLKAKGITIIYISHHLEELFTVGDRITVLRDGKFVVCEEAKNLNEDRLVEYMTGIKISQIMNEEAEVHKVSSEVVLELDHMSNDKVEDVSLKLHKGEILGLYGLVGAGRTEILQSIFGITPIRSGQMKIR
;
A
#
# COMPACT_ATOMS: atom_id res chain seq x y z
N MET A 1 17.92 2.76 -27.33
CA MET A 1 18.21 1.49 -26.63
C MET A 1 16.88 0.91 -26.23
N GLU A 2 16.56 -0.34 -26.59
CA GLU A 2 15.36 -1.00 -26.09
C GLU A 2 15.43 -1.04 -24.56
N GLU A 3 14.41 -0.49 -23.91
CA GLU A 3 14.32 -0.48 -22.45
C GLU A 3 14.06 -1.92 -22.00
N LYS A 4 15.05 -2.50 -21.34
CA LYS A 4 15.01 -3.91 -20.94
C LYS A 4 14.14 -4.09 -19.68
N ASN A 5 13.25 -5.10 -19.69
CA ASN A 5 12.43 -5.44 -18.55
C ASN A 5 13.19 -6.35 -17.57
N ILE A 6 13.11 -6.06 -16.27
CA ILE A 6 13.55 -6.95 -15.21
C ILE A 6 12.49 -8.01 -14.93
N LEU A 7 11.20 -7.64 -15.04
CA LEU A 7 10.05 -8.50 -14.80
C LEU A 7 9.12 -8.47 -16.01
N GLU A 8 8.70 -9.65 -16.43
CA GLU A 8 7.61 -9.83 -17.38
C GLU A 8 6.69 -10.95 -16.90
N MET A 9 5.45 -10.63 -16.70
CA MET A 9 4.37 -11.56 -16.41
C MET A 9 3.47 -11.59 -17.64
N ARG A 10 3.36 -12.74 -18.31
CA ARG A 10 2.66 -12.88 -19.58
C ARG A 10 1.45 -13.77 -19.42
N GLN A 11 0.28 -13.29 -19.83
CA GLN A 11 -0.99 -14.03 -19.87
C GLN A 11 -1.30 -14.71 -18.53
N ILE A 12 -1.13 -14.01 -17.42
CA ILE A 12 -1.33 -14.56 -16.08
C ILE A 12 -2.82 -14.78 -15.83
N LEU A 13 -3.18 -16.02 -15.58
CA LEU A 13 -4.52 -16.46 -15.23
C LEU A 13 -4.54 -16.93 -13.77
N LYS A 14 -5.55 -16.52 -13.02
CA LYS A 14 -5.84 -17.05 -11.68
C LYS A 14 -7.33 -17.12 -11.42
N ILE A 15 -7.80 -18.32 -11.11
CA ILE A 15 -9.20 -18.63 -10.83
C ILE A 15 -9.29 -19.12 -9.38
N PHE A 16 -10.19 -18.56 -8.62
CA PHE A 16 -10.63 -19.07 -7.33
C PHE A 16 -12.08 -19.55 -7.44
N PRO A 17 -12.58 -20.39 -6.51
CA PRO A 17 -13.98 -20.81 -6.54
C PRO A 17 -14.93 -19.61 -6.67
N GLY A 18 -15.68 -19.55 -7.76
CA GLY A 18 -16.66 -18.50 -8.04
C GLY A 18 -16.10 -17.20 -8.62
N VAL A 19 -14.77 -17.00 -8.75
CA VAL A 19 -14.22 -15.74 -9.28
C VAL A 19 -12.95 -15.95 -10.10
N LYS A 20 -12.87 -15.26 -11.24
CA LYS A 20 -11.64 -15.12 -12.03
C LYS A 20 -10.90 -13.87 -11.55
N ALA A 21 -9.92 -14.07 -10.66
CA ALA A 21 -9.19 -12.97 -10.03
C ALA A 21 -8.20 -12.29 -10.98
N LEU A 22 -7.63 -13.03 -11.95
CA LEU A 22 -6.81 -12.51 -13.04
C LEU A 22 -7.21 -13.22 -14.34
N ASP A 23 -7.41 -12.44 -15.39
CA ASP A 23 -7.85 -12.91 -16.69
C ASP A 23 -6.84 -12.53 -17.78
N ASN A 24 -5.84 -13.39 -18.00
CA ASN A 24 -4.78 -13.24 -19.00
C ASN A 24 -4.05 -11.87 -18.87
N VAL A 25 -3.62 -11.54 -17.65
CA VAL A 25 -2.95 -10.26 -17.38
C VAL A 25 -1.51 -10.28 -17.86
N ASP A 26 -1.15 -9.27 -18.65
CA ASP A 26 0.22 -8.93 -18.98
C ASP A 26 0.69 -7.80 -18.08
N PHE A 27 1.89 -7.95 -17.49
CA PHE A 27 2.48 -6.94 -16.61
C PHE A 27 4.00 -6.96 -16.77
N ASN A 28 4.59 -5.80 -17.01
CA ASN A 28 6.04 -5.67 -17.19
C ASN A 28 6.60 -4.50 -16.38
N VAL A 29 7.85 -4.67 -15.91
CA VAL A 29 8.58 -3.66 -15.14
C VAL A 29 9.99 -3.54 -15.70
N ARG A 30 10.46 -2.32 -15.94
CA ARG A 30 11.81 -2.05 -16.45
C ARG A 30 12.86 -2.07 -15.34
N TYR A 31 14.12 -2.26 -15.68
CA TYR A 31 15.19 -2.16 -14.69
C TYR A 31 15.29 -0.75 -14.10
N GLY A 32 15.38 -0.66 -12.77
CA GLY A 32 15.64 0.58 -12.05
C GLY A 32 14.48 1.58 -12.08
N GLU A 33 13.27 1.19 -12.50
CA GLU A 33 12.10 2.06 -12.42
C GLU A 33 11.33 1.88 -11.10
N VAL A 34 10.58 2.89 -10.73
CA VAL A 34 9.47 2.78 -9.78
C VAL A 34 8.19 2.61 -10.59
N HIS A 35 7.69 1.38 -10.63
CA HIS A 35 6.48 1.01 -11.37
C HIS A 35 5.28 1.00 -10.45
N CYS A 36 4.33 1.88 -10.66
CA CYS A 36 3.11 1.92 -9.86
C CYS A 36 2.05 0.96 -10.40
N LEU A 37 1.38 0.23 -9.50
CA LEU A 37 0.27 -0.65 -9.82
C LEU A 37 -0.98 -0.19 -9.09
N ILE A 38 -2.01 0.20 -9.84
CA ILE A 38 -3.26 0.73 -9.29
C ILE A 38 -4.48 0.00 -9.86
N GLY A 39 -5.60 0.15 -9.18
CA GLY A 39 -6.92 -0.37 -9.54
C GLY A 39 -7.83 -0.39 -8.32
N ALA A 40 -9.13 -0.50 -8.53
CA ALA A 40 -10.11 -0.61 -7.46
C ALA A 40 -9.88 -1.85 -6.56
N ASN A 41 -10.56 -1.90 -5.41
CA ASN A 41 -10.57 -3.10 -4.58
C ASN A 41 -11.16 -4.27 -5.39
N GLY A 42 -10.49 -5.43 -5.33
CA GLY A 42 -10.87 -6.58 -6.17
C GLY A 42 -10.29 -6.58 -7.60
N ALA A 43 -9.58 -5.53 -8.04
CA ALA A 43 -9.00 -5.46 -9.40
C ALA A 43 -7.93 -6.51 -9.71
N GLY A 44 -7.48 -7.30 -8.71
CA GLY A 44 -6.49 -8.35 -8.91
C GLY A 44 -5.05 -8.00 -8.48
N LYS A 45 -4.77 -6.76 -8.03
CA LYS A 45 -3.42 -6.29 -7.65
C LYS A 45 -2.71 -7.23 -6.67
N SER A 46 -3.32 -7.46 -5.51
CA SER A 46 -2.74 -8.32 -4.47
C SER A 46 -2.62 -9.78 -4.92
N THR A 47 -3.52 -10.27 -5.78
CA THR A 47 -3.41 -11.61 -6.37
C THR A 47 -2.20 -11.70 -7.30
N LEU A 48 -1.99 -10.70 -8.17
CA LEU A 48 -0.84 -10.63 -9.08
C LEU A 48 0.47 -10.61 -8.28
N MET A 49 0.55 -9.80 -7.20
CA MET A 49 1.74 -9.73 -6.35
C MET A 49 1.96 -10.99 -5.52
N LYS A 50 0.91 -11.66 -5.05
CA LYS A 50 1.02 -12.98 -4.37
C LYS A 50 1.51 -14.08 -5.32
N ILE A 51 1.18 -14.02 -6.60
CA ILE A 51 1.75 -14.91 -7.62
C ILE A 51 3.23 -14.57 -7.85
N LEU A 52 3.59 -13.30 -7.98
CA LEU A 52 4.97 -12.87 -8.13
C LEU A 52 5.82 -13.28 -6.93
N SER A 53 5.34 -13.09 -5.71
CA SER A 53 6.02 -13.50 -4.48
C SER A 53 6.12 -15.02 -4.29
N GLY A 54 5.42 -15.81 -5.11
CA GLY A 54 5.36 -17.26 -4.99
C GLY A 54 4.47 -17.77 -3.85
N ALA A 55 3.67 -16.89 -3.23
CA ALA A 55 2.66 -17.27 -2.23
C ALA A 55 1.44 -17.96 -2.88
N TYR A 56 1.11 -17.60 -4.13
CA TYR A 56 0.08 -18.26 -4.92
C TYR A 56 0.68 -18.84 -6.20
N GLU A 57 0.11 -19.97 -6.63
CA GLU A 57 0.35 -20.52 -7.95
C GLU A 57 -0.58 -19.86 -8.97
N LYS A 58 -0.03 -19.55 -10.14
CA LYS A 58 -0.83 -19.17 -11.31
C LYS A 58 -1.46 -20.40 -11.94
N ASP A 59 -2.62 -20.25 -12.55
CA ASP A 59 -3.28 -21.35 -13.26
C ASP A 59 -2.81 -21.44 -14.73
N ALA A 60 -2.40 -20.29 -15.33
CA ALA A 60 -1.75 -20.23 -16.65
C ALA A 60 -0.84 -19.01 -16.76
N GLY A 61 -0.11 -18.92 -17.89
CA GLY A 61 0.83 -17.84 -18.19
C GLY A 61 2.26 -18.14 -17.76
N GLU A 62 3.17 -17.19 -18.00
CA GLU A 62 4.60 -17.32 -17.71
C GLU A 62 5.13 -16.10 -16.98
N ILE A 63 6.17 -16.27 -16.14
CA ILE A 63 6.84 -15.19 -15.43
C ILE A 63 8.32 -15.26 -15.77
N TYR A 64 8.85 -14.15 -16.25
CA TYR A 64 10.28 -13.96 -16.50
C TYR A 64 10.80 -12.91 -15.53
N PHE A 65 11.92 -13.23 -14.89
CA PHE A 65 12.62 -12.30 -14.01
C PHE A 65 14.10 -12.33 -14.28
N ASP A 66 14.70 -11.16 -14.47
CA ASP A 66 16.13 -11.00 -14.81
C ASP A 66 16.56 -11.88 -16.01
N GLY A 67 15.66 -11.97 -17.03
CA GLY A 67 15.85 -12.76 -18.23
C GLY A 67 15.67 -14.28 -18.06
N LYS A 68 15.23 -14.77 -16.90
CA LYS A 68 15.03 -16.18 -16.59
C LYS A 68 13.56 -16.49 -16.32
N VAL A 69 13.08 -17.64 -16.80
CA VAL A 69 11.74 -18.14 -16.47
C VAL A 69 11.70 -18.57 -15.02
N LEU A 70 10.76 -18.03 -14.26
CA LEU A 70 10.50 -18.44 -12.87
C LEU A 70 9.64 -19.71 -12.84
N LYS A 71 10.28 -20.86 -12.70
CA LYS A 71 9.60 -22.18 -12.72
C LYS A 71 9.17 -22.67 -11.34
N SER A 72 9.81 -22.16 -10.27
CA SER A 72 9.62 -22.64 -8.90
C SER A 72 8.58 -21.82 -8.15
N HIS A 73 7.89 -22.47 -7.22
CA HIS A 73 6.98 -21.82 -6.26
C HIS A 73 7.64 -21.69 -4.90
N GLY A 74 7.12 -20.79 -4.07
CA GLY A 74 7.53 -20.56 -2.69
C GLY A 74 8.26 -19.23 -2.48
N THR A 75 7.85 -18.55 -1.43
CA THR A 75 8.31 -17.19 -1.11
C THR A 75 9.82 -17.13 -0.83
N GLN A 76 10.40 -18.18 -0.21
CA GLN A 76 11.83 -18.23 0.03
C GLN A 76 12.63 -18.26 -1.28
N LYS A 77 12.21 -19.10 -2.25
CA LYS A 77 12.88 -19.16 -3.55
C LYS A 77 12.83 -17.83 -4.30
N ARG A 78 11.70 -17.10 -4.21
CA ARG A 78 11.60 -15.76 -4.80
C ARG A 78 12.57 -14.77 -4.17
N ARG A 79 12.74 -14.84 -2.85
CA ARG A 79 13.76 -14.02 -2.16
C ARG A 79 15.17 -14.37 -2.63
N ASP A 80 15.48 -15.64 -2.76
CA ASP A 80 16.80 -16.11 -3.24
C ASP A 80 17.07 -15.68 -4.70
N GLU A 81 16.00 -15.52 -5.51
CA GLU A 81 16.06 -14.98 -6.87
C GLU A 81 16.19 -13.44 -6.89
N GLY A 82 16.01 -12.76 -5.77
CA GLY A 82 16.14 -11.31 -5.63
C GLY A 82 14.81 -10.54 -5.68
N ILE A 83 13.67 -11.20 -5.41
CA ILE A 83 12.35 -10.57 -5.32
C ILE A 83 11.94 -10.52 -3.85
N ALA A 84 11.78 -9.31 -3.30
CA ALA A 84 11.27 -9.09 -1.95
C ALA A 84 9.89 -8.43 -1.99
N VAL A 85 9.03 -8.78 -1.03
CA VAL A 85 7.69 -8.17 -0.89
C VAL A 85 7.54 -7.64 0.52
N ILE A 86 7.19 -6.37 0.61
CA ILE A 86 6.82 -5.67 1.84
C ILE A 86 5.30 -5.55 1.79
N TYR A 87 4.63 -6.24 2.70
CA TYR A 87 3.17 -6.25 2.79
C TYR A 87 2.66 -5.07 3.62
N GLN A 88 1.41 -4.72 3.47
CA GLN A 88 0.72 -3.71 4.24
C GLN A 88 0.82 -3.95 5.76
N GLU A 89 0.65 -5.22 6.19
CA GLU A 89 0.93 -5.63 7.57
C GLU A 89 2.41 -6.01 7.70
N LEU A 90 3.13 -5.29 8.56
CA LEU A 90 4.57 -5.50 8.76
C LEU A 90 4.85 -6.86 9.41
N SER A 91 5.81 -7.60 8.87
CA SER A 91 6.19 -8.93 9.34
C SER A 91 7.38 -8.90 10.32
N LEU A 92 7.36 -7.93 11.25
CA LEU A 92 8.41 -7.72 12.25
C LEU A 92 8.07 -8.38 13.59
N PHE A 93 9.10 -8.94 14.23
CA PHE A 93 9.01 -9.45 15.59
C PHE A 93 9.31 -8.33 16.58
N ASN A 94 8.30 -7.87 17.30
CA ASN A 94 8.39 -6.71 18.21
C ASN A 94 9.42 -6.87 19.32
N GLU A 95 9.62 -8.09 19.82
CA GLU A 95 10.55 -8.41 20.91
C GLU A 95 12.01 -8.51 20.48
N LEU A 96 12.26 -8.67 19.18
CA LEU A 96 13.59 -8.73 18.61
C LEU A 96 14.11 -7.32 18.29
N THR A 97 15.44 -7.22 18.19
CA THR A 97 16.10 -5.99 17.74
C THR A 97 15.91 -5.78 16.23
N VAL A 98 16.21 -4.56 15.75
CA VAL A 98 16.23 -4.24 14.32
C VAL A 98 17.16 -5.17 13.56
N GLY A 99 18.39 -5.38 14.05
CA GLY A 99 19.35 -6.27 13.40
C GLY A 99 18.88 -7.73 13.34
N GLU A 100 18.25 -8.23 14.40
CA GLU A 100 17.67 -9.56 14.42
C GLU A 100 16.53 -9.68 13.40
N ASN A 101 15.66 -8.68 13.28
CA ASN A 101 14.59 -8.67 12.29
C ASN A 101 15.12 -8.62 10.85
N VAL A 102 16.11 -7.79 10.58
CA VAL A 102 16.71 -7.63 9.24
C VAL A 102 17.28 -8.95 8.74
N TYR A 103 17.91 -9.74 9.61
CA TYR A 103 18.57 -11.01 9.24
C TYR A 103 17.82 -12.27 9.69
N VAL A 104 16.56 -12.17 10.15
CA VAL A 104 15.80 -13.28 10.75
C VAL A 104 15.81 -14.58 9.93
N ASN A 105 15.87 -14.47 8.61
CA ASN A 105 15.86 -15.62 7.70
C ASN A 105 17.26 -16.01 7.19
N ASN A 106 18.29 -15.21 7.45
CA ASN A 106 19.64 -15.40 6.90
C ASN A 106 20.72 -14.78 7.78
N TYR A 107 20.80 -15.23 9.03
CA TYR A 107 21.82 -14.73 9.95
C TYR A 107 23.24 -15.01 9.44
N PRO A 108 24.13 -13.99 9.38
CA PRO A 108 25.56 -14.20 9.18
C PRO A 108 26.12 -15.21 10.17
N ARG A 109 26.94 -16.14 9.70
CA ARG A 109 27.55 -17.17 10.53
C ARG A 109 29.03 -16.90 10.75
N ASN A 110 29.52 -17.25 11.95
CA ASN A 110 30.94 -17.24 12.27
C ASN A 110 31.63 -18.54 11.80
N SER A 111 32.94 -18.62 11.94
CA SER A 111 33.75 -19.80 11.53
C SER A 111 33.37 -21.12 12.26
N LEU A 112 32.70 -21.03 13.37
CA LEU A 112 32.23 -22.18 14.16
C LEU A 112 30.78 -22.56 13.84
N GLY A 113 30.14 -21.90 12.87
CA GLY A 113 28.74 -22.15 12.44
C GLY A 113 27.67 -21.49 13.29
N GLY A 114 28.02 -20.80 14.37
CA GLY A 114 27.10 -19.99 15.19
C GLY A 114 26.76 -18.67 14.52
N VAL A 115 25.75 -17.98 15.05
CA VAL A 115 25.38 -16.62 14.56
C VAL A 115 26.48 -15.63 14.94
N ASP A 116 26.91 -14.84 13.95
CA ASP A 116 27.84 -13.73 14.14
C ASP A 116 27.06 -12.43 14.46
N TRP A 117 26.70 -12.25 15.72
CA TRP A 117 25.94 -11.09 16.19
C TRP A 117 26.63 -9.76 15.94
N LYS A 118 27.96 -9.73 16.01
CA LYS A 118 28.72 -8.52 15.68
C LYS A 118 28.46 -8.10 14.23
N LYS A 119 28.58 -9.06 13.32
CA LYS A 119 28.35 -8.83 11.89
C LYS A 119 26.90 -8.49 11.58
N VAL A 120 25.94 -9.10 12.28
CA VAL A 120 24.50 -8.75 12.19
C VAL A 120 24.29 -7.27 12.45
N TYR A 121 24.76 -6.77 13.60
CA TYR A 121 24.53 -5.36 13.96
C TYR A 121 25.36 -4.38 13.11
N GLU A 122 26.60 -4.71 12.79
CA GLU A 122 27.44 -3.85 11.92
C GLU A 122 26.86 -3.71 10.51
N GLN A 123 26.38 -4.79 9.91
CA GLN A 123 25.77 -4.75 8.58
C GLN A 123 24.43 -4.04 8.59
N THR A 124 23.61 -4.27 9.62
CA THR A 124 22.33 -3.54 9.76
C THR A 124 22.56 -2.04 9.92
N GLN A 125 23.54 -1.63 10.73
CA GLN A 125 23.84 -0.22 10.90
C GLN A 125 24.33 0.42 9.60
N ARG A 126 25.16 -0.30 8.81
CA ARG A 126 25.56 0.18 7.48
C ARG A 126 24.37 0.39 6.56
N LEU A 127 23.39 -0.53 6.55
CA LEU A 127 22.17 -0.36 5.75
C LEU A 127 21.38 0.88 6.20
N ALA A 128 21.25 1.12 7.50
CA ALA A 128 20.60 2.32 8.03
C ALA A 128 21.33 3.60 7.61
N ASP A 129 22.68 3.60 7.72
CA ASP A 129 23.52 4.73 7.34
C ASP A 129 23.46 5.00 5.83
N GLU A 130 23.47 3.95 5.01
CA GLU A 130 23.36 4.03 3.53
C GLU A 130 22.00 4.57 3.05
N LEU A 131 20.94 4.35 3.84
CA LEU A 131 19.61 4.89 3.57
C LEU A 131 19.39 6.27 4.25
N ASN A 132 20.42 6.81 4.92
CA ASN A 132 20.35 8.05 5.69
C ASN A 132 19.21 8.07 6.73
N VAL A 133 18.92 6.91 7.36
CA VAL A 133 17.87 6.77 8.35
C VAL A 133 18.44 6.63 9.77
N LYS A 134 17.83 7.32 10.72
CA LYS A 134 18.26 7.30 12.14
C LYS A 134 17.60 6.13 12.87
N ILE A 135 18.17 4.94 12.70
CA ILE A 135 17.73 3.71 13.37
C ILE A 135 18.96 3.03 13.98
N ASP A 136 18.89 2.71 15.27
CA ASP A 136 19.91 1.89 15.94
C ASP A 136 19.64 0.40 15.66
N ALA A 137 20.62 -0.29 15.10
CA ALA A 137 20.53 -1.72 14.81
C ALA A 137 20.23 -2.58 16.05
N LYS A 138 20.56 -2.11 17.25
CA LYS A 138 20.31 -2.79 18.52
C LYS A 138 19.02 -2.38 19.21
N ALA A 139 18.31 -1.36 18.71
CA ALA A 139 17.00 -0.99 19.25
C ALA A 139 15.98 -2.11 19.08
N ARG A 140 15.10 -2.31 20.06
CA ARG A 140 13.96 -3.23 19.91
C ARG A 140 12.92 -2.66 18.97
N VAL A 141 12.34 -3.49 18.11
CA VAL A 141 11.29 -3.07 17.19
C VAL A 141 10.07 -2.51 17.92
N SER A 142 9.76 -2.98 19.12
CA SER A 142 8.68 -2.44 19.96
C SER A 142 8.85 -0.95 20.31
N SER A 143 10.09 -0.44 20.35
CA SER A 143 10.38 0.98 20.65
C SER A 143 10.34 1.90 19.42
N LEU A 144 10.19 1.35 18.22
CA LEU A 144 10.19 2.10 16.98
C LEU A 144 8.83 2.71 16.68
N ASN A 145 8.82 3.91 16.07
CA ASN A 145 7.62 4.45 15.45
C ASN A 145 7.27 3.70 14.15
N VAL A 146 6.09 4.01 13.56
CA VAL A 146 5.58 3.31 12.38
C VAL A 146 6.52 3.47 11.18
N GLY A 147 7.01 4.68 10.93
CA GLY A 147 7.95 4.96 9.84
C GLY A 147 9.26 4.19 9.99
N GLN A 148 9.83 4.11 11.20
CA GLN A 148 11.04 3.33 11.46
C GLN A 148 10.83 1.82 11.27
N ARG A 149 9.65 1.30 11.62
CA ARG A 149 9.29 -0.10 11.35
C ARG A 149 9.21 -0.36 9.84
N GLN A 150 8.60 0.53 9.08
CA GLN A 150 8.55 0.45 7.61
C GLN A 150 9.95 0.42 7.00
N LEU A 151 10.84 1.30 7.45
CA LEU A 151 12.24 1.33 7.02
C LEU A 151 13.01 0.06 7.41
N THR A 152 12.66 -0.57 8.54
CA THR A 152 13.24 -1.86 8.95
C THR A 152 12.85 -2.99 7.99
N GLU A 153 11.62 -3.02 7.47
CA GLU A 153 11.22 -3.97 6.41
C GLU A 153 11.99 -3.73 5.10
N ILE A 154 12.24 -2.47 4.74
CA ILE A 154 13.07 -2.14 3.57
C ILE A 154 14.51 -2.65 3.77
N MET A 155 15.11 -2.41 4.93
CA MET A 155 16.45 -2.93 5.25
C MET A 155 16.49 -4.45 5.19
N LYS A 156 15.44 -5.14 5.66
CA LYS A 156 15.30 -6.61 5.58
C LYS A 156 15.26 -7.11 4.12
N ALA A 157 14.55 -6.40 3.23
CA ALA A 157 14.56 -6.69 1.80
C ALA A 157 15.95 -6.51 1.19
N LEU A 158 16.67 -5.44 1.53
CA LEU A 158 18.03 -5.17 1.06
C LEU A 158 19.05 -6.19 1.56
N ALA A 159 18.94 -6.64 2.79
CA ALA A 159 19.80 -7.68 3.37
C ALA A 159 19.71 -9.03 2.62
N CYS A 160 18.63 -9.24 1.87
CA CYS A 160 18.44 -10.39 0.98
C CYS A 160 18.93 -10.12 -0.46
N ASN A 161 19.66 -9.03 -0.72
CA ASN A 161 20.12 -8.62 -2.06
C ASN A 161 18.97 -8.51 -3.08
N ALA A 162 17.86 -7.92 -2.67
CA ALA A 162 16.71 -7.74 -3.54
C ALA A 162 17.05 -6.85 -4.73
N LYS A 163 16.72 -7.31 -5.94
CA LYS A 163 16.77 -6.54 -7.19
C LYS A 163 15.44 -5.88 -7.52
N LEU A 164 14.37 -6.48 -7.01
CA LEU A 164 12.99 -6.01 -7.14
C LEU A 164 12.33 -6.03 -5.76
N ILE A 165 11.80 -4.89 -5.34
CA ILE A 165 11.05 -4.75 -4.10
C ILE A 165 9.61 -4.38 -4.44
N VAL A 166 8.65 -5.20 -4.00
CA VAL A 166 7.23 -4.87 -4.04
C VAL A 166 6.86 -4.21 -2.72
N MET A 167 6.24 -3.05 -2.77
CA MET A 167 5.73 -2.30 -1.62
C MET A 167 4.21 -2.22 -1.74
N ASP A 168 3.49 -2.94 -0.88
CA ASP A 168 2.03 -3.00 -0.88
C ASP A 168 1.49 -2.03 0.18
N GLU A 169 0.94 -0.89 -0.25
CA GLU A 169 0.42 0.21 0.57
C GLU A 169 1.38 0.67 1.70
N PRO A 170 2.66 0.97 1.38
CA PRO A 170 3.67 1.22 2.40
C PRO A 170 3.46 2.51 3.20
N SER A 171 2.58 3.39 2.75
CA SER A 171 2.29 4.70 3.32
C SER A 171 0.99 4.76 4.15
N SER A 172 0.17 3.70 4.13
CA SER A 172 -1.20 3.70 4.68
C SER A 172 -1.33 4.14 6.15
N THR A 173 -0.26 4.02 6.93
CA THR A 173 -0.22 4.39 8.36
C THR A 173 0.81 5.46 8.68
N LEU A 174 1.48 6.02 7.66
CA LEU A 174 2.52 7.03 7.83
C LEU A 174 1.94 8.43 7.94
N SER A 175 2.57 9.26 8.75
CA SER A 175 2.38 10.72 8.71
C SER A 175 3.01 11.30 7.44
N GLN A 176 2.63 12.53 7.08
CA GLN A 176 3.19 13.22 5.91
C GLN A 176 4.72 13.31 5.97
N SER A 177 5.29 13.62 7.13
CA SER A 177 6.75 13.70 7.30
C SER A 177 7.44 12.34 7.17
N GLU A 178 6.81 11.26 7.61
CA GLU A 178 7.33 9.90 7.43
C GLU A 178 7.24 9.44 5.96
N PHE A 179 6.17 9.84 5.26
CA PHE A 179 6.04 9.60 3.83
C PHE A 179 7.15 10.31 3.03
N GLU A 180 7.49 11.57 3.35
CA GLU A 180 8.60 12.29 2.71
C GLU A 180 9.95 11.57 2.89
N ILE A 181 10.17 10.94 4.05
CA ILE A 181 11.36 10.11 4.29
C ILE A 181 11.32 8.87 3.40
N LEU A 182 10.17 8.20 3.30
CA LEU A 182 9.99 7.04 2.43
C LEU A 182 10.26 7.38 0.96
N VAL A 183 9.77 8.53 0.47
CA VAL A 183 10.03 9.02 -0.90
C VAL A 183 11.53 9.17 -1.17
N LYS A 184 12.28 9.76 -0.22
CA LYS A 184 13.75 9.88 -0.34
C LYS A 184 14.42 8.51 -0.41
N VAL A 185 14.03 7.59 0.47
CA VAL A 185 14.57 6.21 0.47
C VAL A 185 14.25 5.50 -0.86
N ILE A 186 13.05 5.64 -1.41
CA ILE A 186 12.69 5.11 -2.74
C ILE A 186 13.62 5.70 -3.82
N GLY A 187 13.88 7.01 -3.79
CA GLY A 187 14.80 7.67 -4.70
C GLY A 187 16.23 7.12 -4.59
N ASP A 188 16.73 6.91 -3.38
CA ASP A 188 18.08 6.34 -3.12
C ASP A 188 18.18 4.89 -3.61
N LEU A 189 17.15 4.08 -3.41
CA LEU A 189 17.06 2.71 -3.91
C LEU A 189 17.09 2.66 -5.44
N LYS A 190 16.28 3.50 -6.09
CA LYS A 190 16.27 3.65 -7.55
C LYS A 190 17.63 4.06 -8.09
N ALA A 191 18.30 5.03 -7.45
CA ALA A 191 19.64 5.46 -7.84
C ALA A 191 20.70 4.34 -7.73
N LYS A 192 20.49 3.37 -6.83
CA LYS A 192 21.30 2.14 -6.69
C LYS A 192 20.91 1.04 -7.70
N GLY A 193 19.97 1.31 -8.61
CA GLY A 193 19.49 0.36 -9.64
C GLY A 193 18.49 -0.68 -9.13
N ILE A 194 17.94 -0.50 -7.94
CA ILE A 194 16.86 -1.38 -7.41
C ILE A 194 15.56 -0.98 -8.06
N THR A 195 14.84 -1.97 -8.56
CA THR A 195 13.52 -1.79 -9.16
C THR A 195 12.45 -1.89 -8.08
N ILE A 196 11.42 -1.05 -8.18
CA ILE A 196 10.35 -1.00 -7.18
C ILE A 196 9.00 -1.14 -7.88
N ILE A 197 8.13 -2.02 -7.36
CA ILE A 197 6.71 -2.02 -7.64
C ILE A 197 6.01 -1.37 -6.45
N TYR A 198 5.37 -0.23 -6.69
CA TYR A 198 4.69 0.54 -5.66
C TYR A 198 3.17 0.44 -5.83
N ILE A 199 2.48 -0.07 -4.81
CA ILE A 199 1.02 -0.19 -4.82
C ILE A 199 0.47 0.79 -3.80
N SER A 200 -0.40 1.68 -4.24
CA SER A 200 -1.13 2.60 -3.37
C SER A 200 -2.50 2.88 -3.95
N HIS A 201 -3.43 3.25 -3.11
CA HIS A 201 -4.74 3.79 -3.50
C HIS A 201 -4.76 5.34 -3.43
N HIS A 202 -3.68 5.97 -2.97
CA HIS A 202 -3.49 7.42 -2.95
C HIS A 202 -2.87 7.89 -4.27
N LEU A 203 -3.65 8.59 -5.10
CA LEU A 203 -3.22 9.01 -6.45
C LEU A 203 -2.01 9.93 -6.41
N GLU A 204 -1.98 10.89 -5.46
CA GLU A 204 -0.88 11.84 -5.29
C GLU A 204 0.48 11.16 -5.07
N GLU A 205 0.49 10.04 -4.34
CA GLU A 205 1.71 9.25 -4.09
C GLU A 205 2.25 8.67 -5.39
N LEU A 206 1.37 8.15 -6.27
CA LEU A 206 1.77 7.54 -7.53
C LEU A 206 2.46 8.54 -8.45
N PHE A 207 1.99 9.78 -8.48
CA PHE A 207 2.62 10.85 -9.25
C PHE A 207 3.91 11.36 -8.61
N THR A 208 4.04 11.22 -7.28
CA THR A 208 5.25 11.62 -6.55
C THR A 208 6.41 10.64 -6.75
N VAL A 209 6.14 9.33 -6.73
CA VAL A 209 7.20 8.31 -6.72
C VAL A 209 7.33 7.57 -8.05
N GLY A 210 6.27 7.48 -8.86
CA GLY A 210 6.18 6.59 -10.00
C GLY A 210 6.80 7.13 -11.29
N ASP A 211 7.46 6.25 -12.03
CA ASP A 211 7.89 6.51 -13.41
C ASP A 211 6.80 6.10 -14.39
N ARG A 212 6.23 4.91 -14.19
CA ARG A 212 5.12 4.35 -15.00
C ARG A 212 4.02 3.83 -14.10
N ILE A 213 2.80 3.88 -14.59
CA ILE A 213 1.62 3.43 -13.87
C ILE A 213 0.87 2.40 -14.72
N THR A 214 0.66 1.21 -14.15
CA THR A 214 -0.23 0.19 -14.71
C THR A 214 -1.55 0.20 -13.95
N VAL A 215 -2.65 0.21 -14.70
CA VAL A 215 -4.00 0.10 -14.18
C VAL A 215 -4.56 -1.29 -14.42
N LEU A 216 -5.03 -1.93 -13.34
CA LEU A 216 -5.85 -3.14 -13.41
C LEU A 216 -7.29 -2.81 -13.07
N ARG A 217 -8.22 -3.50 -13.76
CA ARG A 217 -9.65 -3.44 -13.48
C ARG A 217 -10.30 -4.79 -13.76
N ASP A 218 -11.09 -5.28 -12.80
CA ASP A 218 -11.84 -6.56 -12.91
C ASP A 218 -10.97 -7.75 -13.33
N GLY A 219 -9.76 -7.83 -12.75
CA GLY A 219 -8.80 -8.89 -13.06
C GLY A 219 -8.11 -8.78 -14.43
N LYS A 220 -8.20 -7.63 -15.11
CA LYS A 220 -7.64 -7.40 -16.45
C LYS A 220 -6.68 -6.22 -16.47
N PHE A 221 -5.70 -6.28 -17.35
CA PHE A 221 -4.88 -5.15 -17.73
C PHE A 221 -5.72 -4.11 -18.49
N VAL A 222 -5.63 -2.84 -18.12
CA VAL A 222 -6.30 -1.72 -18.79
C VAL A 222 -5.30 -0.91 -19.61
N VAL A 223 -4.28 -0.38 -18.96
CA VAL A 223 -3.28 0.51 -19.56
C VAL A 223 -1.99 0.50 -18.74
N CYS A 224 -0.87 0.82 -19.41
CA CYS A 224 0.39 1.16 -18.78
C CYS A 224 0.96 2.39 -19.47
N GLU A 225 1.11 3.49 -18.72
CA GLU A 225 1.62 4.77 -19.24
C GLU A 225 2.71 5.36 -18.33
N GLU A 226 3.53 6.27 -18.88
CA GLU A 226 4.44 7.10 -18.10
C GLU A 226 3.63 8.02 -17.17
N ALA A 227 4.01 8.10 -15.89
CA ALA A 227 3.26 8.89 -14.90
C ALA A 227 3.09 10.36 -15.31
N LYS A 228 4.12 10.95 -15.96
CA LYS A 228 4.09 12.32 -16.47
C LYS A 228 3.05 12.60 -17.55
N ASN A 229 2.52 11.57 -18.21
CA ASN A 229 1.51 11.68 -19.28
C ASN A 229 0.08 11.49 -18.76
N LEU A 230 -0.06 11.19 -17.46
CA LEU A 230 -1.32 10.97 -16.78
C LEU A 230 -1.67 12.15 -15.88
N ASN A 231 -2.96 12.31 -15.62
CA ASN A 231 -3.49 13.11 -14.54
C ASN A 231 -4.50 12.27 -13.71
N GLU A 232 -4.94 12.80 -12.58
CA GLU A 232 -5.85 12.08 -11.68
C GLU A 232 -7.16 11.71 -12.39
N ASP A 233 -7.77 12.61 -13.15
CA ASP A 233 -9.03 12.38 -13.84
C ASP A 233 -8.94 11.19 -14.80
N ARG A 234 -7.88 11.16 -15.60
CA ARG A 234 -7.65 10.09 -16.58
C ARG A 234 -7.36 8.75 -15.87
N LEU A 235 -6.65 8.81 -14.76
CA LEU A 235 -6.37 7.62 -13.95
C LEU A 235 -7.65 7.05 -13.33
N VAL A 236 -8.53 7.92 -12.80
CA VAL A 236 -9.85 7.53 -12.29
C VAL A 236 -10.73 6.95 -13.42
N GLU A 237 -10.73 7.54 -14.61
CA GLU A 237 -11.44 6.98 -15.77
C GLU A 237 -10.96 5.57 -16.11
N TYR A 238 -9.66 5.31 -16.12
CA TYR A 238 -9.12 3.97 -16.37
C TYR A 238 -9.52 2.98 -15.26
N MET A 239 -9.49 3.41 -13.99
CA MET A 239 -9.83 2.56 -12.85
C MET A 239 -11.31 2.19 -12.80
N THR A 240 -12.20 3.13 -13.12
CA THR A 240 -13.65 2.97 -13.02
C THR A 240 -14.31 2.56 -14.33
N GLY A 241 -13.72 2.93 -15.45
CA GLY A 241 -14.32 2.80 -16.78
C GLY A 241 -15.37 3.86 -17.09
N ILE A 242 -15.56 4.83 -16.21
CA ILE A 242 -16.56 5.90 -16.34
C ILE A 242 -15.84 7.20 -16.64
N LYS A 243 -16.22 7.91 -17.70
CA LYS A 243 -15.70 9.24 -17.98
C LYS A 243 -16.21 10.24 -16.94
N ILE A 244 -15.29 10.98 -16.31
CA ILE A 244 -15.66 12.01 -15.31
C ILE A 244 -16.65 13.03 -15.90
N SER A 245 -16.50 13.38 -17.18
CA SER A 245 -17.46 14.22 -17.89
C SER A 245 -18.89 13.65 -17.93
N GLN A 246 -19.06 12.34 -17.85
CA GLN A 246 -20.39 11.73 -17.77
C GLN A 246 -20.98 11.83 -16.37
N ILE A 247 -20.14 11.72 -15.33
CA ILE A 247 -20.58 11.92 -13.93
C ILE A 247 -21.00 13.37 -13.69
N MET A 248 -20.27 14.33 -14.28
CA MET A 248 -20.57 15.76 -14.15
C MET A 248 -21.77 16.20 -15.01
N ASN A 249 -22.06 15.48 -16.10
CA ASN A 249 -23.20 15.76 -17.01
C ASN A 249 -24.47 14.99 -16.66
N GLU A 250 -24.40 13.89 -15.90
CA GLU A 250 -25.55 13.48 -15.12
C GLU A 250 -25.76 14.62 -14.13
N GLU A 251 -26.58 15.63 -14.51
CA GLU A 251 -27.20 16.51 -13.55
C GLU A 251 -27.64 15.58 -12.43
N ALA A 252 -26.93 15.64 -11.28
CA ALA A 252 -27.40 15.00 -10.08
C ALA A 252 -28.85 15.45 -10.02
N GLU A 253 -29.78 14.52 -10.29
CA GLU A 253 -31.17 14.82 -10.01
C GLU A 253 -31.12 15.30 -8.58
N VAL A 254 -31.30 16.61 -8.41
CA VAL A 254 -31.31 17.23 -7.10
C VAL A 254 -32.49 16.57 -6.43
N HIS A 255 -32.21 15.44 -5.78
CA HIS A 255 -33.21 14.75 -5.01
C HIS A 255 -33.70 15.81 -4.05
N LYS A 256 -34.94 16.29 -4.27
CA LYS A 256 -35.54 17.26 -3.38
C LYS A 256 -35.53 16.64 -2.00
N VAL A 257 -34.56 17.08 -1.20
CA VAL A 257 -34.44 16.63 0.18
C VAL A 257 -35.78 16.89 0.84
N SER A 258 -36.34 15.86 1.45
CA SER A 258 -37.62 15.99 2.18
C SER A 258 -37.47 17.03 3.30
N SER A 259 -38.50 17.79 3.58
CA SER A 259 -38.51 18.68 4.75
C SER A 259 -38.64 17.92 6.07
N GLU A 260 -38.92 16.60 6.03
CA GLU A 260 -39.07 15.74 7.19
C GLU A 260 -37.70 15.39 7.79
N VAL A 261 -37.43 15.87 9.02
CA VAL A 261 -36.19 15.58 9.75
C VAL A 261 -36.36 14.22 10.44
N VAL A 262 -35.44 13.27 10.14
CA VAL A 262 -35.45 11.91 10.73
C VAL A 262 -34.44 11.76 11.88
N LEU A 263 -33.36 12.56 11.88
CA LEU A 263 -32.40 12.63 12.99
C LEU A 263 -32.02 14.09 13.22
N GLU A 264 -32.08 14.52 14.48
CA GLU A 264 -31.60 15.84 14.90
C GLU A 264 -30.66 15.70 16.10
N LEU A 265 -29.47 16.24 15.99
CA LEU A 265 -28.61 16.53 17.13
C LEU A 265 -28.73 18.02 17.43
N ASP A 266 -28.95 18.35 18.69
CA ASP A 266 -29.14 19.72 19.16
C ASP A 266 -28.18 19.97 20.32
N HIS A 267 -27.12 20.77 20.05
CA HIS A 267 -26.04 21.10 21.00
C HIS A 267 -25.42 19.86 21.70
N MET A 268 -25.25 18.76 20.96
CA MET A 268 -24.76 17.49 21.49
C MET A 268 -23.28 17.61 21.84
N SER A 269 -22.92 17.20 23.05
CA SER A 269 -21.54 17.07 23.50
C SER A 269 -21.29 15.71 24.14
N ASN A 270 -20.10 15.17 23.97
CA ASN A 270 -19.58 13.98 24.64
C ASN A 270 -18.16 14.22 25.15
N ASP A 271 -17.41 13.15 25.49
CA ASP A 271 -16.04 13.26 26.03
C ASP A 271 -15.01 13.83 25.06
N LYS A 272 -15.31 13.86 23.76
CA LYS A 272 -14.35 14.20 22.69
C LYS A 272 -14.85 15.26 21.71
N VAL A 273 -16.14 15.54 21.68
CA VAL A 273 -16.74 16.56 20.82
C VAL A 273 -17.66 17.46 21.62
N GLU A 274 -17.69 18.74 21.28
CA GLU A 274 -18.47 19.75 21.95
C GLU A 274 -19.38 20.49 20.98
N ASP A 275 -20.63 20.76 21.40
CA ASP A 275 -21.60 21.63 20.74
C ASP A 275 -21.92 21.27 19.29
N VAL A 276 -22.17 20.00 19.03
CA VAL A 276 -22.49 19.51 17.67
C VAL A 276 -23.99 19.59 17.42
N SER A 277 -24.35 20.34 16.38
CA SER A 277 -25.75 20.41 15.89
C SER A 277 -25.81 20.02 14.41
N LEU A 278 -26.69 19.08 14.06
CA LEU A 278 -26.94 18.66 12.70
C LEU A 278 -28.37 18.13 12.54
N LYS A 279 -28.88 18.16 11.32
CA LYS A 279 -30.16 17.57 10.95
C LYS A 279 -29.95 16.66 9.74
N LEU A 280 -30.57 15.50 9.78
CA LEU A 280 -30.65 14.57 8.67
C LEU A 280 -32.11 14.46 8.23
N HIS A 281 -32.34 14.67 6.96
CA HIS A 281 -33.67 14.61 6.38
C HIS A 281 -33.95 13.24 5.77
N LYS A 282 -35.21 12.90 5.63
CA LYS A 282 -35.65 11.64 5.02
C LYS A 282 -35.20 11.52 3.57
N GLY A 283 -34.49 10.41 3.28
CA GLY A 283 -33.93 10.16 1.94
C GLY A 283 -32.66 10.94 1.62
N GLU A 284 -32.11 11.71 2.58
CA GLU A 284 -30.86 12.46 2.45
C GLU A 284 -29.64 11.56 2.75
N ILE A 285 -28.55 11.81 2.03
CA ILE A 285 -27.21 11.33 2.38
C ILE A 285 -26.41 12.53 2.89
N LEU A 286 -26.20 12.60 4.21
CA LEU A 286 -25.43 13.66 4.85
C LEU A 286 -23.97 13.24 5.00
N GLY A 287 -23.04 13.92 4.31
CA GLY A 287 -21.61 13.68 4.41
C GLY A 287 -20.98 14.42 5.59
N LEU A 288 -20.21 13.71 6.44
CA LEU A 288 -19.37 14.30 7.48
C LEU A 288 -17.91 14.29 7.04
N TYR A 289 -17.33 15.47 6.81
CA TYR A 289 -15.93 15.65 6.41
C TYR A 289 -15.12 16.36 7.50
N GLY A 290 -13.81 16.09 7.55
CA GLY A 290 -12.88 16.74 8.49
C GLY A 290 -11.56 15.97 8.62
N LEU A 291 -10.53 16.61 9.18
CA LEU A 291 -9.22 16.01 9.43
C LEU A 291 -9.27 14.88 10.47
N VAL A 292 -8.18 14.10 10.55
CA VAL A 292 -8.01 13.11 11.63
C VAL A 292 -8.09 13.82 12.98
N GLY A 293 -8.92 13.31 13.90
CA GLY A 293 -9.18 13.94 15.19
C GLY A 293 -10.31 14.98 15.21
N ALA A 294 -10.99 15.24 14.08
CA ALA A 294 -12.11 16.18 14.03
C ALA A 294 -13.41 15.70 14.71
N GLY A 295 -13.43 14.50 15.32
CA GLY A 295 -14.57 14.01 16.08
C GLY A 295 -15.67 13.32 15.26
N ARG A 296 -15.48 13.08 13.95
CA ARG A 296 -16.49 12.43 13.08
C ARG A 296 -16.94 11.06 13.59
N THR A 297 -15.98 10.21 13.93
CA THR A 297 -16.24 8.87 14.47
C THR A 297 -16.98 8.95 15.81
N GLU A 298 -16.61 9.89 16.66
CA GLU A 298 -17.19 10.10 17.97
C GLU A 298 -18.64 10.57 17.89
N ILE A 299 -18.97 11.40 16.89
CA ILE A 299 -20.35 11.80 16.61
C ILE A 299 -21.18 10.57 16.22
N LEU A 300 -20.69 9.76 15.28
CA LEU A 300 -21.39 8.55 14.83
C LEU A 300 -21.54 7.51 15.96
N GLN A 301 -20.51 7.36 16.82
CA GLN A 301 -20.56 6.50 17.99
C GLN A 301 -21.63 6.96 19.00
N SER A 302 -21.81 8.28 19.17
CA SER A 302 -22.89 8.81 20.02
C SER A 302 -24.26 8.58 19.40
N ILE A 303 -24.43 8.75 18.09
CA ILE A 303 -25.68 8.45 17.38
C ILE A 303 -26.03 6.97 17.51
N PHE A 304 -25.04 6.08 17.40
CA PHE A 304 -25.25 4.64 17.55
C PHE A 304 -25.41 4.17 19.01
N GLY A 305 -25.14 5.05 20.00
CA GLY A 305 -25.28 4.75 21.42
C GLY A 305 -24.07 4.06 22.07
N ILE A 306 -22.90 4.03 21.39
CA ILE A 306 -21.66 3.50 21.97
C ILE A 306 -21.05 4.49 22.96
N THR A 307 -21.04 5.79 22.60
CA THR A 307 -20.51 6.85 23.44
C THR A 307 -21.68 7.65 24.05
N PRO A 308 -21.74 7.79 25.39
CA PRO A 308 -22.84 8.52 26.02
C PRO A 308 -22.79 10.02 25.72
N ILE A 309 -23.95 10.61 25.50
CA ILE A 309 -24.13 12.06 25.36
C ILE A 309 -24.09 12.67 26.75
N ARG A 310 -23.22 13.68 26.99
CA ARG A 310 -23.10 14.40 28.25
C ARG A 310 -24.07 15.58 28.34
N SER A 311 -24.27 16.27 27.24
CA SER A 311 -25.19 17.41 27.15
C SER A 311 -25.79 17.53 25.77
N GLY A 312 -26.85 18.30 25.62
CA GLY A 312 -27.64 18.41 24.40
C GLY A 312 -28.69 17.32 24.26
N GLN A 313 -29.26 17.23 23.07
CA GLN A 313 -30.36 16.28 22.79
C GLN A 313 -30.13 15.59 21.45
N MET A 314 -30.57 14.33 21.36
CA MET A 314 -30.69 13.59 20.11
C MET A 314 -32.16 13.17 19.96
N LYS A 315 -32.74 13.47 18.80
CA LYS A 315 -34.08 13.09 18.43
C LYS A 315 -34.07 12.23 17.18
N ILE A 316 -34.66 11.05 17.25
CA ILE A 316 -34.87 10.15 16.11
C ILE A 316 -36.40 10.05 15.92
N ARG A 317 -36.87 10.20 14.68
CA ARG A 317 -38.27 10.15 14.32
C ARG A 317 -38.62 8.99 13.42
#